data_fd276f2dca42ae0b8b1ca812833a5880
#
_entry.id   fd276f2dca42ae0b8b1ca812833a5880
#
_cell.length_a   1.000
_cell.length_b   1.000
_cell.length_c   1.000
_cell.angle_alpha   90.00
_cell.angle_beta   90.00
_cell.angle_gamma   90.00
#
_symmetry.space_group_name_H-M   'P 1'
#
loop_
_entity.id
_entity.type
_entity.pdbx_description
1 polymer ?
#
loop_
_entity_poly.entity_id
_entity_poly.type
_entity_poly.pdbx_seq_one_letter_code
_entity_poly.pdbx_strand_id
1 'polypeptide(L)'
;MKFTADSKILKEAIESIQVKGKSTTNNGFGNTSLGHYAHIILAGNTLQIWNGDSTFCVKIVLTVEGERDGRCVVDVSMVIPYLNSFGENTVVDVDDFMSLSSGRKKASVPLITNHPNEQALETL
;
A
#
# COMPACT_ATOMS: atom_id res chain seq x y z
N MET A 1 -2.37 12.99 -0.32
CA MET A 1 -1.61 12.23 -1.33
C MET A 1 -2.49 11.94 -2.53
N LYS A 2 -1.99 12.21 -3.70
CA LYS A 2 -2.73 11.89 -4.91
C LYS A 2 -1.76 11.56 -6.04
N PHE A 3 -2.03 10.44 -6.72
CA PHE A 3 -1.20 10.03 -7.87
C PHE A 3 -2.00 9.13 -8.81
N THR A 4 -1.45 8.94 -10.00
CA THR A 4 -1.99 8.03 -11.00
C THR A 4 -0.92 7.00 -11.33
N ALA A 5 -1.30 5.74 -11.37
CA ALA A 5 -0.37 4.65 -11.68
C ALA A 5 -1.08 3.60 -12.53
N ASP A 6 -0.27 2.83 -13.27
CA ASP A 6 -0.77 1.67 -13.98
C ASP A 6 -1.31 0.67 -12.97
N SER A 7 -2.53 0.21 -13.16
CA SER A 7 -3.20 -0.64 -12.19
C SER A 7 -2.48 -1.97 -11.98
N LYS A 8 -1.98 -2.55 -13.06
CA LYS A 8 -1.28 -3.83 -12.97
C LYS A 8 0.05 -3.69 -12.28
N ILE A 9 0.80 -2.63 -12.60
CA ILE A 9 2.09 -2.39 -11.98
C ILE A 9 1.92 -2.10 -10.49
N LEU A 10 0.92 -1.31 -10.14
CA LEU A 10 0.64 -1.01 -8.74
C LEU A 10 0.25 -2.27 -7.97
N LYS A 11 -0.61 -3.09 -8.56
CA LYS A 11 -1.01 -4.34 -7.94
C LYS A 11 0.18 -5.26 -7.73
N GLU A 12 1.01 -5.43 -8.74
CA GLU A 12 2.18 -6.30 -8.64
C GLU A 12 3.15 -5.80 -7.59
N ALA A 13 3.33 -4.50 -7.50
CA ALA A 13 4.20 -3.92 -6.49
C ALA A 13 3.68 -4.20 -5.08
N ILE A 14 2.40 -3.99 -4.87
CA ILE A 14 1.79 -4.22 -3.56
C ILE A 14 1.89 -5.70 -3.19
N GLU A 15 1.66 -6.58 -4.15
CA GLU A 15 1.76 -8.01 -3.89
C GLU A 15 3.20 -8.43 -3.58
N SER A 16 4.16 -7.78 -4.20
CA SER A 16 5.56 -8.19 -4.05
C SER A 16 6.12 -7.89 -2.67
N ILE A 17 5.53 -6.94 -1.95
CA ILE A 17 6.02 -6.61 -0.61
C ILE A 17 5.34 -7.44 0.47
N GLN A 18 4.41 -8.32 0.11
CA GLN A 18 3.74 -9.13 1.11
C GLN A 18 4.70 -10.15 1.70
N VAL A 19 4.67 -10.26 3.01
CA VAL A 19 5.41 -11.31 3.68
C VAL A 19 4.61 -12.58 3.54
N LYS A 20 5.06 -13.47 2.68
CA LYS A 20 4.33 -14.70 2.47
C LYS A 20 4.49 -15.55 3.69
N GLY A 21 3.49 -15.69 4.28
CA GLY A 21 3.27 -16.45 5.15
C GLY A 21 3.64 -17.35 6.07
N LYS A 22 4.61 -17.94 5.86
CA LYS A 22 4.90 -19.00 6.77
C LYS A 22 5.15 -18.49 8.16
N SER A 23 5.73 -17.39 8.28
CA SER A 23 5.98 -16.85 9.60
C SER A 23 4.70 -16.53 10.33
N THR A 24 3.66 -16.33 9.60
CA THR A 24 2.41 -15.95 10.20
C THR A 24 1.66 -17.15 10.72
N THR A 25 1.99 -18.32 10.22
CA THR A 25 1.19 -19.46 10.58
C THR A 25 1.61 -20.10 11.86
N ASN A 26 2.84 -19.91 12.21
CA ASN A 26 3.37 -20.78 13.20
C ASN A 26 2.91 -20.56 14.59
N ASN A 27 2.69 -19.35 14.93
CA ASN A 27 2.47 -19.11 16.33
C ASN A 27 1.17 -18.39 16.60
N GLY A 28 0.49 -17.98 15.56
CA GLY A 28 -0.79 -17.38 15.79
C GLY A 28 -0.76 -16.06 16.52
N PHE A 29 0.37 -15.42 16.55
CA PHE A 29 0.45 -14.11 17.16
C PHE A 29 0.08 -13.04 16.16
N GLY A 30 0.10 -11.84 16.56
CA GLY A 30 -0.30 -10.75 15.71
C GLY A 30 0.57 -10.52 14.50
N ASN A 31 1.61 -11.27 14.36
CA ASN A 31 2.49 -11.10 13.22
C ASN A 31 1.81 -11.34 11.88
N THR A 32 0.64 -11.94 11.88
CA THR A 32 -0.12 -12.06 10.66
C THR A 32 -0.38 -10.72 10.02
N SER A 33 -0.39 -9.66 10.79
CA SER A 33 -0.64 -8.35 10.25
C SER A 33 0.42 -7.89 9.27
N LEU A 34 1.63 -8.42 9.36
CA LEU A 34 2.70 -7.99 8.48
C LEU A 34 2.39 -8.27 7.01
N GLY A 35 1.68 -9.36 6.74
CA GLY A 35 1.36 -9.72 5.37
C GLY A 35 0.25 -8.90 4.76
N HIS A 36 -0.46 -8.12 5.57
CA HIS A 36 -1.67 -7.46 5.11
C HIS A 36 -1.56 -5.95 4.99
N TYR A 37 -0.50 -5.34 5.47
CA TYR A 37 -0.41 -3.88 5.51
C TYR A 37 0.65 -3.36 4.56
N ALA A 38 0.41 -2.17 4.04
CA ALA A 38 1.39 -1.46 3.23
C ALA A 38 1.45 -0.01 3.69
N HIS A 39 2.67 0.47 3.89
CA HIS A 39 2.94 1.88 4.10
C HIS A 39 3.26 2.47 2.75
N ILE A 40 2.57 3.52 2.37
CA ILE A 40 2.69 4.12 1.04
C ILE A 40 3.10 5.56 1.22
N ILE A 41 4.18 5.95 0.56
CA ILE A 41 4.71 7.31 0.65
C ILE A 41 4.92 7.85 -0.76
N LEU A 42 4.36 9.00 -1.04
CA LEU A 42 4.56 9.67 -2.32
C LEU A 42 5.35 10.95 -2.12
N ALA A 43 6.42 11.10 -2.89
CA ALA A 43 7.22 12.31 -2.94
C ALA A 43 7.48 12.62 -4.40
N GLY A 44 6.85 13.69 -4.91
CA GLY A 44 6.93 14.01 -6.33
C GLY A 44 6.33 12.92 -7.19
N ASN A 45 7.14 12.33 -8.03
CA ASN A 45 6.72 11.21 -8.87
C ASN A 45 7.26 9.88 -8.39
N THR A 46 7.80 9.84 -7.18
CA THR A 46 8.36 8.62 -6.61
C THR A 46 7.42 8.07 -5.54
N LEU A 47 6.98 6.85 -5.74
CA LEU A 47 6.11 6.16 -4.81
C LEU A 47 6.90 5.06 -4.13
N GLN A 48 6.91 5.07 -2.80
CA GLN A 48 7.54 4.00 -2.01
C GLN A 48 6.47 3.22 -1.30
N ILE A 49 6.55 1.91 -1.38
CA ILE A 49 5.61 1.01 -0.74
C ILE A 49 6.40 0.07 0.16
N TRP A 50 6.05 0.05 1.43
CA TRP A 50 6.82 -0.67 2.45
C TRP A 50 5.94 -1.67 3.18
N ASN A 51 6.56 -2.77 3.61
CA ASN A 51 5.94 -3.68 4.57
C ASN A 51 7.04 -4.20 5.48
N GLY A 52 6.72 -4.36 6.77
CA GLY A 52 7.70 -4.88 7.70
C GLY A 52 7.62 -4.23 9.08
N ASP A 53 8.62 -4.54 9.88
CA ASP A 53 8.74 -4.01 11.22
C ASP A 53 10.18 -3.57 11.46
N SER A 54 10.57 -3.37 12.71
CA SER A 54 11.90 -2.87 13.02
C SER A 54 13.02 -3.86 12.70
N THR A 55 12.70 -5.13 12.58
CA THR A 55 13.71 -6.16 12.30
C THR A 55 13.70 -6.61 10.85
N PHE A 56 12.63 -6.36 10.13
CA PHE A 56 12.47 -6.84 8.77
C PHE A 56 11.62 -5.85 7.99
N CYS A 57 12.12 -5.45 6.85
CA CYS A 57 11.40 -4.47 6.02
C CYS A 57 11.63 -4.75 4.56
N VAL A 58 10.55 -4.74 3.78
CA VAL A 58 10.60 -4.87 2.33
C VAL A 58 10.06 -3.57 1.74
N LYS A 59 10.79 -3.03 0.79
CA LYS A 59 10.39 -1.79 0.14
C LYS A 59 10.49 -1.94 -1.37
N ILE A 60 9.53 -1.37 -2.07
CA ILE A 60 9.59 -1.25 -3.51
C ILE A 60 9.38 0.22 -3.88
N VAL A 61 10.05 0.65 -4.94
CA VAL A 61 9.98 2.03 -5.40
C VAL A 61 9.47 2.05 -6.84
N LEU A 62 8.48 2.88 -7.10
CA LEU A 62 7.88 3.02 -8.42
C LEU A 62 7.92 4.48 -8.84
N THR A 63 7.94 4.70 -10.16
CA THR A 63 7.69 6.01 -10.73
C THR A 63 6.23 6.10 -11.12
N VAL A 64 5.56 7.14 -10.67
CA VAL A 64 4.14 7.36 -10.92
C VAL A 64 3.91 8.80 -11.34
N GLU A 65 2.68 9.14 -11.67
CA GLU A 65 2.33 10.53 -11.93
C GLU A 65 1.78 11.13 -10.64
N GLY A 66 2.65 11.80 -9.89
CA GLY A 66 2.27 12.38 -8.62
C GLY A 66 1.64 13.74 -8.77
N GLU A 67 0.64 14.02 -7.96
CA GLU A 67 -0.01 15.33 -7.92
C GLU A 67 0.11 15.98 -6.55
N ARG A 68 0.07 15.20 -5.49
CA ARG A 68 0.14 15.74 -4.13
C ARG A 68 0.83 14.74 -3.23
N ASP A 69 1.92 15.17 -2.61
CA ASP A 69 2.71 14.32 -1.71
C ASP A 69 1.90 13.89 -0.48
N GLY A 70 2.35 12.86 0.16
CA GLY A 70 1.74 12.39 1.39
C GLY A 70 2.10 10.95 1.68
N ARG A 71 1.44 10.39 2.70
CA ARG A 71 1.64 9.00 3.06
C ARG A 71 0.42 8.43 3.77
N CYS A 72 0.33 7.11 3.74
CA CYS A 72 -0.77 6.42 4.41
C CYS A 72 -0.39 4.98 4.66
N VAL A 73 -1.22 4.31 5.45
CA VAL A 73 -1.12 2.87 5.70
C VAL A 73 -2.47 2.26 5.37
N VAL A 74 -2.47 1.19 4.61
CA VAL A 74 -3.70 0.51 4.20
C VAL A 74 -3.57 -0.99 4.37
N ASP A 75 -4.73 -1.65 4.47
CA ASP A 75 -4.81 -3.10 4.46
C ASP A 75 -4.83 -3.55 3.00
N VAL A 76 -3.80 -4.24 2.60
CA VAL A 76 -3.61 -4.65 1.22
C VAL A 76 -4.72 -5.58 0.74
N SER A 77 -5.26 -6.39 1.62
CA SER A 77 -6.32 -7.31 1.25
C SER A 77 -7.59 -6.56 0.83
N MET A 78 -7.72 -5.30 1.19
CA MET A 78 -8.84 -4.48 0.76
C MET A 78 -8.57 -3.74 -0.54
N VAL A 79 -7.30 -3.60 -0.91
CA VAL A 79 -6.90 -2.84 -2.11
C VAL A 79 -6.80 -3.74 -3.33
N ILE A 80 -6.19 -4.89 -3.19
CA ILE A 80 -5.89 -5.78 -4.32
C ILE A 80 -7.13 -6.17 -5.12
N PRO A 81 -8.25 -6.56 -4.50
CA PRO A 81 -9.43 -6.93 -5.28
C PRO A 81 -9.91 -5.84 -6.22
N TYR A 82 -9.80 -4.58 -5.79
CA TYR A 82 -10.21 -3.48 -6.65
C TYR A 82 -9.24 -3.29 -7.80
N LEU A 83 -7.94 -3.39 -7.54
CA LEU A 83 -6.95 -3.27 -8.59
C LEU A 83 -7.10 -4.38 -9.62
N ASN A 84 -7.50 -5.56 -9.19
CA ASN A 84 -7.77 -6.67 -10.12
C ASN A 84 -8.89 -6.35 -11.09
N SER A 85 -9.88 -5.61 -10.64
CA SER A 85 -11.04 -5.31 -11.48
C SER A 85 -10.86 -4.02 -12.29
N PHE A 86 -9.86 -3.23 -11.98
CA PHE A 86 -9.64 -1.97 -12.67
C PHE A 86 -8.93 -2.20 -13.99
N GLY A 87 -9.10 -1.25 -14.92
CA GLY A 87 -8.53 -1.37 -16.24
C GLY A 87 -7.09 -0.89 -16.28
N GLU A 88 -6.85 0.16 -17.07
CA GLU A 88 -5.47 0.54 -17.37
C GLU A 88 -4.79 1.26 -16.22
N ASN A 89 -5.38 2.37 -15.79
CA ASN A 89 -4.77 3.22 -14.77
C ASN A 89 -5.68 3.39 -13.59
N THR A 90 -5.08 3.56 -12.42
CA THR A 90 -5.80 3.86 -11.20
C THR A 90 -5.37 5.23 -10.70
N VAL A 91 -6.34 6.06 -10.35
CA VAL A 91 -6.10 7.31 -9.63
C VAL A 91 -6.30 7.02 -8.15
N VAL A 92 -5.28 7.30 -7.37
CA VAL A 92 -5.32 7.11 -5.92
C VAL A 92 -5.34 8.50 -5.28
N ASP A 93 -6.36 8.77 -4.49
CA ASP A 93 -6.52 10.05 -3.80
C ASP A 93 -6.77 9.75 -2.33
N VAL A 94 -5.82 10.13 -1.49
CA VAL A 94 -5.88 9.82 -0.07
C VAL A 94 -6.10 11.09 0.73
N ASP A 95 -7.13 11.06 1.54
CA ASP A 95 -7.48 12.13 2.45
C ASP A 95 -7.84 11.48 3.78
N ASP A 96 -9.10 11.43 4.15
CA ASP A 96 -9.54 10.70 5.34
C ASP A 96 -9.61 9.20 5.07
N PHE A 97 -9.68 8.83 3.80
CA PHE A 97 -9.68 7.44 3.36
C PHE A 97 -8.99 7.40 2.00
N MET A 98 -8.67 6.19 1.52
CA MET A 98 -8.08 6.03 0.20
C MET A 98 -9.18 5.84 -0.82
N SER A 99 -9.21 6.71 -1.80
CA SER A 99 -10.15 6.63 -2.90
C SER A 99 -9.41 6.08 -4.11
N LEU A 100 -9.95 5.02 -4.69
CA LEU A 100 -9.39 4.40 -5.88
C LEU A 100 -10.39 4.55 -7.01
N SER A 101 -9.93 5.00 -8.17
CA SER A 101 -10.83 5.12 -9.31
C SER A 101 -10.12 4.74 -10.60
N SER A 102 -10.88 4.15 -11.51
CA SER A 102 -10.42 3.77 -12.83
C SER A 102 -11.61 3.85 -13.77
N GLY A 103 -11.65 4.88 -14.59
CA GLY A 103 -12.80 5.13 -15.43
C GLY A 103 -14.05 5.38 -14.58
N ARG A 104 -15.04 4.52 -14.75
CA ARG A 104 -16.28 4.64 -14.00
C ARG A 104 -16.27 3.86 -12.69
N LYS A 105 -15.26 3.04 -12.48
CA LYS A 105 -15.16 2.23 -11.27
C LYS A 105 -14.53 3.05 -10.16
N LYS A 106 -15.10 2.97 -8.98
CA LYS A 106 -14.61 3.67 -7.81
C LYS A 106 -14.71 2.78 -6.59
N ALA A 107 -13.76 2.95 -5.68
CA ALA A 107 -13.74 2.21 -4.44
C ALA A 107 -13.16 3.09 -3.35
N SER A 108 -13.50 2.78 -2.11
CA SER A 108 -12.96 3.47 -0.94
C SER A 108 -12.39 2.45 0.01
N VAL A 109 -11.21 2.73 0.52
CA VAL A 109 -10.53 1.85 1.47
C VAL A 109 -10.19 2.67 2.70
N PRO A 110 -10.55 2.21 3.89
CA PRO A 110 -10.21 2.96 5.10
C PRO A 110 -8.71 2.93 5.34
N LEU A 111 -8.21 4.00 5.92
CA LEU A 111 -6.81 4.07 6.32
C LEU A 111 -6.65 3.44 7.68
N ILE A 112 -5.46 2.92 7.91
CA ILE A 112 -5.08 2.40 9.21
C ILE A 112 -4.28 3.48 9.91
N THR A 113 -4.70 3.82 11.11
CA THR A 113 -4.03 4.84 11.88
C THR A 113 -3.30 4.18 13.05
N ASN A 114 -2.21 4.79 13.47
CA ASN A 114 -1.44 4.32 14.62
C ASN A 114 -0.92 2.90 14.45
N HIS A 115 -0.55 2.56 13.22
CA HIS A 115 0.04 1.26 12.95
C HIS A 115 1.35 1.12 13.75
N PRO A 116 1.56 0.01 14.45
CA PRO A 116 2.70 -0.11 15.36
C PRO A 116 4.07 -0.01 14.69
N ASN A 117 4.14 -0.33 13.41
CA ASN A 117 5.43 -0.31 12.72
C ASN A 117 5.71 0.98 11.97
N GLU A 118 4.84 1.95 12.08
CA GLU A 118 4.96 3.16 11.29
C GLU A 118 6.25 3.92 11.58
N GLN A 119 6.56 4.07 12.86
CA GLN A 119 7.77 4.78 13.25
C GLN A 119 9.04 4.05 12.83
N ALA A 120 9.02 2.74 12.92
CA ALA A 120 10.19 1.95 12.54
C ALA A 120 10.54 2.16 11.07
N LEU A 121 9.53 2.24 10.22
CA LEU A 121 9.76 2.46 8.80
C LEU A 121 10.28 3.86 8.52
N GLU A 122 9.87 4.83 9.29
CA GLU A 122 10.32 6.21 9.10
C GLU A 122 11.80 6.38 9.39
N THR A 123 12.35 5.56 10.24
CA THR A 123 13.76 5.68 10.60
C THR A 123 14.69 4.91 9.67
N LEU A 124 14.13 4.12 8.81
CA LEU A 124 14.94 3.38 7.84
C LEU A 124 15.25 4.23 6.62
#